data_07755fa1420a6ad2944586dc9fe51590
#
_entry.id   07755fa1420a6ad2944586dc9fe51590
#
_cell.length_a   1.000
_cell.length_b   1.000
_cell.length_c   1.000
_cell.angle_alpha   90.00
_cell.angle_beta   90.00
_cell.angle_gamma   90.00
#
_symmetry.space_group_name_H-M   'P 1'
#
loop_
_entity.id
_entity.type
_entity.pdbx_description
1 polymer ?
#
loop_
_entity_poly.entity_id
_entity_poly.type
_entity_poly.pdbx_seq_one_letter_code
_entity_poly.pdbx_strand_id
1 'polypeptide(L)'
;MKALGGFLVLFVGNRFLLSGSEVGELGLLDGNYQHRLDDKGRLTVPSEFRYELGRRFYITRGHDQCLYVLKEEHYKALSATIARAVLTSVLPRDGSRYEDMGPLVMDPFERSSDPLISVRAMFNDYVRVLQRHFFGDSFEVTLDNQGRIFIPESLRRYAGIDKDVVIVGVGDRLELWSPEKWDEEMASSVEKLRLAIEGMGLHR
;
A
#
# COMPACT_ATOMS: atom_id res chain seq x y z
N MET A 1 -25.48 -15.21 -3.98
CA MET A 1 -24.53 -15.98 -4.80
C MET A 1 -24.59 -15.44 -6.22
N LYS A 2 -23.69 -14.56 -6.61
CA LYS A 2 -23.55 -14.08 -7.99
C LYS A 2 -22.10 -14.23 -8.41
N ALA A 3 -21.84 -15.00 -9.45
CA ALA A 3 -20.52 -15.16 -10.05
C ALA A 3 -20.19 -13.89 -10.84
N LEU A 4 -19.16 -13.18 -10.45
CA LEU A 4 -18.49 -12.18 -11.25
C LEU A 4 -17.31 -12.89 -11.94
N GLY A 5 -17.46 -13.16 -13.25
CA GLY A 5 -16.36 -13.57 -14.10
C GLY A 5 -15.68 -14.90 -13.75
N GLY A 6 -16.42 -15.95 -13.37
CA GLY A 6 -15.89 -17.31 -13.27
C GLY A 6 -15.04 -17.66 -12.05
N PHE A 7 -14.90 -16.76 -11.08
CA PHE A 7 -14.19 -17.04 -9.83
C PHE A 7 -15.18 -17.21 -8.67
N LEU A 8 -15.06 -18.32 -7.95
CA LEU A 8 -15.77 -18.55 -6.72
C LEU A 8 -14.92 -18.02 -5.56
N VAL A 9 -15.42 -17.00 -4.86
CA VAL A 9 -14.81 -16.51 -3.63
C VAL A 9 -15.50 -17.18 -2.45
N LEU A 10 -14.76 -17.97 -1.69
CA LEU A 10 -15.24 -18.61 -0.45
C LEU A 10 -14.60 -17.89 0.75
N PHE A 11 -15.44 -17.48 1.68
CA PHE A 11 -15.03 -17.01 3.00
C PHE A 11 -14.97 -18.20 3.96
N VAL A 12 -13.82 -18.49 4.55
CA VAL A 12 -13.64 -19.47 5.61
C VAL A 12 -12.84 -18.84 6.74
N GLY A 13 -13.52 -18.38 7.79
CA GLY A 13 -12.89 -17.58 8.85
C GLY A 13 -12.38 -16.25 8.32
N ASN A 14 -11.18 -15.84 8.71
CA ASN A 14 -10.50 -14.60 8.23
C ASN A 14 -9.75 -14.79 6.88
N ARG A 15 -10.15 -15.74 6.02
CA ARG A 15 -9.41 -16.08 4.80
C ARG A 15 -10.31 -16.10 3.58
N PHE A 16 -9.82 -15.47 2.50
CA PHE A 16 -10.44 -15.55 1.18
C PHE A 16 -9.85 -16.72 0.38
N LEU A 17 -10.70 -17.59 -0.16
CA LEU A 17 -10.31 -18.67 -1.07
C LEU A 17 -10.83 -18.36 -2.47
N LEU A 18 -9.94 -18.27 -3.45
CA LEU A 18 -10.28 -18.16 -4.88
C LEU A 18 -10.18 -19.56 -5.52
N SER A 19 -11.26 -20.04 -6.15
CA SER A 19 -11.20 -21.34 -6.84
C SER A 19 -10.56 -21.21 -8.21
N GLY A 20 -9.48 -21.95 -8.47
CA GLY A 20 -8.98 -22.13 -9.85
C GLY A 20 -7.48 -22.24 -10.07
N SER A 21 -6.62 -21.99 -9.12
CA SER A 21 -5.18 -22.26 -9.15
C SER A 21 -4.62 -22.10 -7.75
N GLU A 22 -3.52 -22.74 -7.41
CA GLU A 22 -2.93 -22.83 -6.07
C GLU A 22 -3.21 -21.60 -5.20
N VAL A 23 -4.16 -21.78 -4.27
CA VAL A 23 -4.61 -20.74 -3.36
C VAL A 23 -3.57 -20.65 -2.26
N GLY A 24 -2.64 -19.73 -2.41
CA GLY A 24 -1.86 -19.27 -1.26
C GLY A 24 -2.82 -18.67 -0.24
N GLU A 25 -2.71 -19.10 1.02
CA GLU A 25 -3.41 -18.44 2.13
C GLU A 25 -3.04 -16.96 2.13
N LEU A 26 -3.95 -16.10 1.68
CA LEU A 26 -3.79 -14.65 1.85
C LEU A 26 -4.06 -14.35 3.31
N GLY A 27 -3.02 -14.34 4.12
CA GLY A 27 -3.11 -13.82 5.49
C GLY A 27 -3.56 -12.37 5.43
N LEU A 28 -4.77 -12.11 5.94
CA LEU A 28 -5.30 -10.75 6.03
C LEU A 28 -4.75 -10.07 7.28
N LEU A 29 -4.24 -8.87 7.07
CA LEU A 29 -3.94 -7.94 8.16
C LEU A 29 -5.26 -7.21 8.51
N ASP A 30 -5.87 -7.55 9.64
CA ASP A 30 -7.11 -6.95 10.10
C ASP A 30 -7.04 -6.56 11.59
N GLY A 31 -7.91 -5.63 12.00
CA GLY A 31 -7.97 -5.15 13.36
C GLY A 31 -7.40 -3.75 13.55
N ASN A 32 -7.69 -3.19 14.73
CA ASN A 32 -7.29 -1.85 15.14
C ASN A 32 -6.69 -1.93 16.55
N TYR A 33 -5.48 -1.41 16.72
CA TYR A 33 -4.71 -1.50 17.96
C TYR A 33 -4.11 -0.15 18.32
N GLN A 34 -4.27 0.26 19.57
CA GLN A 34 -3.61 1.45 20.09
C GLN A 34 -2.29 1.05 20.75
N HIS A 35 -1.22 1.68 20.33
CA HIS A 35 0.11 1.45 20.84
C HIS A 35 0.84 2.76 21.11
N ARG A 36 2.03 2.66 21.69
CA ARG A 36 2.87 3.81 21.98
C ARG A 36 4.29 3.57 21.50
N LEU A 37 4.90 4.60 20.94
CA LEU A 37 6.34 4.62 20.65
C LEU A 37 7.14 4.67 21.95
N ASP A 38 8.25 3.98 21.97
CA ASP A 38 9.25 4.19 23.02
C ASP A 38 10.07 5.48 22.76
N ASP A 39 10.89 5.89 23.75
CA ASP A 39 11.68 7.13 23.67
C ASP A 39 12.71 7.13 22.53
N LYS A 40 12.97 5.98 21.90
CA LYS A 40 13.85 5.83 20.74
C LYS A 40 13.09 5.80 19.42
N GLY A 41 11.77 6.04 19.43
CA GLY A 41 10.92 6.02 18.22
C GLY A 41 10.62 4.62 17.71
N ARG A 42 10.62 3.60 18.59
CA ARG A 42 10.29 2.22 18.21
C ARG A 42 8.87 1.89 18.60
N LEU A 43 8.17 1.22 17.68
CA LEU A 43 6.80 0.74 17.81
C LEU A 43 6.80 -0.79 18.00
N THR A 44 6.12 -1.29 19.01
CA THR A 44 5.85 -2.71 19.13
C THR A 44 4.75 -3.10 18.14
N VAL A 45 5.06 -4.01 17.23
CA VAL A 45 4.07 -4.56 16.29
C VAL A 45 3.27 -5.64 17.02
N PRO A 46 1.93 -5.62 17.00
CA PRO A 46 1.10 -6.68 17.56
C PRO A 46 1.51 -8.08 17.06
N SER A 47 1.43 -9.08 17.92
CA SER A 47 1.84 -10.47 17.60
C SER A 47 1.10 -11.02 16.39
N GLU A 48 -0.17 -10.67 16.26
CA GLU A 48 -1.08 -11.06 15.19
C GLU A 48 -0.54 -10.65 13.82
N PHE A 49 0.08 -9.47 13.73
CA PHE A 49 0.63 -8.95 12.49
C PHE A 49 2.04 -9.45 12.17
N ARG A 50 2.83 -9.84 13.19
CA ARG A 50 4.24 -10.21 12.97
C ARG A 50 4.40 -11.44 12.07
N TYR A 51 3.50 -12.41 12.22
CA TYR A 51 3.52 -13.61 11.39
C TYR A 51 3.26 -13.28 9.92
N GLU A 52 2.24 -12.47 9.67
CA GLU A 52 1.81 -12.09 8.32
C GLU A 52 2.78 -11.13 7.63
N LEU A 53 3.38 -10.19 8.35
CA LEU A 53 4.37 -9.27 7.80
C LEU A 53 5.70 -9.96 7.46
N GLY A 54 6.03 -11.04 8.16
CA GLY A 54 7.32 -11.70 8.02
C GLY A 54 8.46 -10.90 8.70
N ARG A 55 9.70 -11.22 8.30
CA ARG A 55 10.88 -10.62 8.94
C ARG A 55 11.28 -9.27 8.36
N ARG A 56 10.97 -9.01 7.10
CA ARG A 56 11.38 -7.83 6.34
C ARG A 56 10.20 -7.26 5.60
N PHE A 57 9.99 -5.97 5.74
CA PHE A 57 8.91 -5.23 5.14
C PHE A 57 9.31 -3.77 4.94
N TYR A 58 8.44 -2.98 4.33
CA TYR A 58 8.71 -1.59 4.01
C TYR A 58 7.73 -0.67 4.73
N ILE A 59 8.23 0.48 5.18
CA ILE A 59 7.42 1.56 5.71
C ILE A 59 7.59 2.79 4.81
N THR A 60 6.47 3.39 4.42
CA THR A 60 6.44 4.56 3.54
C THR A 60 5.27 5.48 3.87
N ARG A 61 5.22 6.64 3.24
CA ARG A 61 4.07 7.56 3.37
C ARG A 61 2.83 6.95 2.74
N GLY A 62 1.69 7.04 3.45
CA GLY A 62 0.37 6.77 2.91
C GLY A 62 -0.28 8.03 2.33
N HIS A 63 -1.46 7.92 1.74
CA HIS A 63 -2.15 9.07 1.11
C HIS A 63 -2.69 10.07 2.13
N ASP A 64 -3.30 9.58 3.19
CA ASP A 64 -4.13 10.37 4.11
C ASP A 64 -3.36 10.82 5.35
N GLN A 65 -2.07 11.18 5.18
CA GLN A 65 -1.16 11.52 6.29
C GLN A 65 -1.00 10.40 7.32
N CYS A 66 -1.06 9.15 6.86
CA CYS A 66 -0.71 7.95 7.61
C CYS A 66 0.58 7.34 7.04
N LEU A 67 1.07 6.25 7.64
CA LEU A 67 2.16 5.46 7.10
C LEU A 67 1.64 4.09 6.67
N TYR A 68 2.12 3.62 5.53
CA TYR A 68 1.89 2.25 5.08
C TYR A 68 3.03 1.34 5.52
N VAL A 69 2.69 0.19 6.08
CA VAL A 69 3.61 -0.91 6.35
C VAL A 69 3.25 -2.04 5.40
N LEU A 70 4.13 -2.34 4.47
CA LEU A 70 3.89 -3.22 3.32
C LEU A 70 4.84 -4.42 3.37
N LYS A 71 4.33 -5.62 3.13
CA LYS A 71 5.17 -6.78 2.78
C LYS A 71 6.04 -6.44 1.57
N GLU A 72 7.17 -7.10 1.43
CA GLU A 72 8.09 -6.86 0.29
C GLU A 72 7.39 -7.02 -1.07
N GLU A 73 6.54 -8.01 -1.21
CA GLU A 73 5.76 -8.26 -2.44
C GLU A 73 4.78 -7.12 -2.75
N HIS A 74 4.08 -6.60 -1.73
CA HIS A 74 3.14 -5.49 -1.92
C HIS A 74 3.86 -4.17 -2.20
N TYR A 75 5.03 -3.95 -1.59
CA TYR A 75 5.86 -2.81 -1.92
C TYR A 75 6.37 -2.85 -3.36
N LYS A 76 6.79 -4.03 -3.85
CA LYS A 76 7.16 -4.24 -5.26
C LYS A 76 5.97 -4.01 -6.20
N ALA A 77 4.79 -4.51 -5.85
CA ALA A 77 3.57 -4.29 -6.63
C ALA A 77 3.17 -2.80 -6.70
N LEU A 78 3.26 -2.07 -5.58
CA LEU A 78 3.06 -0.63 -5.54
C LEU A 78 4.07 0.09 -6.45
N SER A 79 5.34 -0.28 -6.35
CA SER A 79 6.41 0.28 -7.19
C SER A 79 6.17 0.05 -8.67
N ALA A 80 5.73 -1.15 -9.04
CA ALA A 80 5.36 -1.49 -10.42
C ALA A 80 4.15 -0.69 -10.92
N THR A 81 3.16 -0.48 -10.07
CA THR A 81 1.96 0.30 -10.40
C THR A 81 2.33 1.76 -10.64
N ILE A 82 3.18 2.35 -9.80
CA ILE A 82 3.68 3.71 -9.98
C ILE A 82 4.51 3.81 -11.27
N ALA A 83 5.41 2.86 -11.52
CA ALA A 83 6.20 2.82 -12.75
C ALA A 83 5.31 2.74 -14.01
N ARG A 84 4.24 1.94 -13.97
CA ARG A 84 3.26 1.87 -15.07
C ARG A 84 2.52 3.18 -15.26
N ALA A 85 2.07 3.83 -14.19
CA ALA A 85 1.43 5.15 -14.26
C ALA A 85 2.36 6.21 -14.88
N VAL A 86 3.65 6.14 -14.55
CA VAL A 86 4.70 6.95 -15.18
C VAL A 86 4.73 6.72 -16.69
N LEU A 87 4.84 5.47 -17.12
CA LEU A 87 4.90 5.12 -18.55
C LEU A 87 3.67 5.63 -19.30
N THR A 88 2.47 5.38 -18.79
CA THR A 88 1.23 5.85 -19.42
C THR A 88 1.12 7.37 -19.51
N SER A 89 1.75 8.11 -18.60
CA SER A 89 1.70 9.56 -18.58
C SER A 89 2.67 10.22 -19.58
N VAL A 90 3.72 9.50 -20.01
CA VAL A 90 4.75 10.03 -20.93
C VAL A 90 4.64 9.48 -22.35
N LEU A 91 3.76 8.52 -22.59
CA LEU A 91 3.50 8.00 -23.94
C LEU A 91 2.68 8.97 -24.78
N PRO A 92 2.94 9.06 -26.11
CA PRO A 92 2.16 9.89 -27.00
C PRO A 92 0.68 9.47 -26.99
N ARG A 93 -0.22 10.45 -27.00
CA ARG A 93 -1.68 10.24 -27.09
C ARG A 93 -2.15 10.05 -28.55
N ASP A 94 -1.27 9.77 -29.49
CA ASP A 94 -1.54 9.71 -30.94
C ASP A 94 -2.17 8.35 -31.40
N GLY A 95 -2.56 7.50 -30.47
CA GLY A 95 -3.18 6.19 -30.79
C GLY A 95 -2.17 5.11 -31.14
N SER A 96 -0.86 5.34 -31.02
CA SER A 96 0.13 4.27 -31.09
C SER A 96 -0.14 3.30 -29.91
N ARG A 97 -0.53 2.06 -30.26
CA ARG A 97 -0.92 1.05 -29.26
C ARG A 97 0.31 0.53 -28.53
N TYR A 98 0.13 0.20 -27.27
CA TYR A 98 1.09 -0.58 -26.47
C TYR A 98 1.61 -1.83 -27.19
N GLU A 99 0.79 -2.42 -28.06
CA GLU A 99 1.06 -3.61 -28.84
C GLU A 99 2.23 -3.41 -29.85
N ASP A 100 2.44 -2.18 -30.32
CA ASP A 100 3.50 -1.85 -31.28
C ASP A 100 4.89 -1.72 -30.61
N MET A 101 4.95 -1.70 -29.29
CA MET A 101 6.20 -1.58 -28.52
C MET A 101 6.81 -2.94 -28.10
N GLY A 102 6.24 -4.05 -28.57
CA GLY A 102 6.66 -5.40 -28.20
C GLY A 102 6.15 -5.80 -26.79
N PRO A 103 6.31 -7.07 -26.38
CA PRO A 103 5.81 -7.53 -25.09
C PRO A 103 6.57 -6.81 -23.97
N LEU A 104 5.94 -5.76 -23.45
CA LEU A 104 6.32 -5.11 -22.20
C LEU A 104 5.99 -6.06 -21.04
N VAL A 105 6.68 -7.16 -20.95
CA VAL A 105 6.81 -7.92 -19.70
C VAL A 105 7.70 -7.06 -18.82
N MET A 106 7.11 -6.12 -18.12
CA MET A 106 7.83 -5.22 -17.27
C MET A 106 7.97 -5.83 -15.89
N ASP A 107 9.10 -6.41 -15.64
CA ASP A 107 9.73 -6.20 -14.35
C ASP A 107 10.19 -4.74 -14.32
N PRO A 108 9.59 -3.87 -13.53
CA PRO A 108 9.95 -2.46 -13.47
C PRO A 108 11.40 -2.23 -13.03
N PHE A 109 12.06 -3.26 -12.50
CA PHE A 109 13.47 -3.23 -12.11
C PHE A 109 14.41 -3.76 -13.19
N GLU A 110 13.94 -4.63 -14.12
CA GLU A 110 14.81 -5.21 -15.14
C GLU A 110 14.82 -4.47 -16.48
N ARG A 111 13.83 -3.67 -16.82
CA ARG A 111 13.70 -3.01 -18.15
C ARG A 111 13.32 -1.53 -18.17
N SER A 112 13.41 -0.79 -17.11
CA SER A 112 13.40 0.68 -17.21
C SER A 112 14.74 1.22 -17.75
N SER A 113 15.41 0.44 -18.56
CA SER A 113 16.71 0.79 -19.16
C SER A 113 16.59 1.68 -20.42
N ASP A 114 15.38 2.10 -20.81
CA ASP A 114 15.28 3.17 -21.79
C ASP A 114 15.52 4.53 -21.10
N PRO A 115 16.70 5.14 -21.30
CA PRO A 115 17.05 6.42 -20.69
C PRO A 115 16.06 7.53 -21.04
N LEU A 116 15.40 7.44 -22.21
CA LEU A 116 14.44 8.45 -22.67
C LEU A 116 13.14 8.42 -21.86
N ILE A 117 12.67 7.24 -21.45
CA ILE A 117 11.48 7.13 -20.60
C ILE A 117 11.76 7.75 -19.22
N SER A 118 12.91 7.42 -18.63
CA SER A 118 13.32 7.99 -17.34
C SER A 118 13.47 9.52 -17.43
N VAL A 119 14.06 10.03 -18.48
CA VAL A 119 14.22 11.47 -18.69
C VAL A 119 12.87 12.15 -18.87
N ARG A 120 11.97 11.62 -19.71
CA ARG A 120 10.62 12.19 -19.89
C ARG A 120 9.82 12.18 -18.57
N ALA A 121 9.93 11.12 -17.77
CA ALA A 121 9.31 11.04 -16.46
C ALA A 121 9.79 12.15 -15.52
N MET A 122 11.07 12.54 -15.60
CA MET A 122 11.63 13.64 -14.80
C MET A 122 10.99 15.00 -15.09
N PHE A 123 10.43 15.19 -16.29
CA PHE A 123 9.73 16.43 -16.66
C PHE A 123 8.23 16.41 -16.41
N ASN A 124 7.68 15.28 -15.96
CA ASN A 124 6.26 15.17 -15.59
C ASN A 124 6.08 15.46 -14.10
N ASP A 125 5.39 16.56 -13.76
CA ASP A 125 5.19 17.00 -12.37
C ASP A 125 4.46 15.96 -11.51
N TYR A 126 3.42 15.33 -12.05
CA TYR A 126 2.65 14.31 -11.32
C TYR A 126 3.50 13.10 -10.98
N VAL A 127 4.31 12.65 -11.93
CA VAL A 127 5.23 11.52 -11.73
C VAL A 127 6.25 11.85 -10.66
N ARG A 128 6.87 13.01 -10.72
CA ARG A 128 7.85 13.43 -9.71
C ARG A 128 7.23 13.52 -8.31
N VAL A 129 5.99 13.99 -8.22
CA VAL A 129 5.26 14.05 -6.94
C VAL A 129 5.02 12.65 -6.40
N LEU A 130 4.50 11.72 -7.22
CA LEU A 130 4.28 10.33 -6.82
C LEU A 130 5.58 9.64 -6.39
N GLN A 131 6.63 9.77 -7.17
CA GLN A 131 7.93 9.17 -6.85
C GLN A 131 8.50 9.70 -5.53
N ARG A 132 8.47 11.02 -5.32
CA ARG A 132 8.93 11.61 -4.06
C ARG A 132 8.08 11.21 -2.88
N HIS A 133 6.76 11.12 -3.09
CA HIS A 133 5.82 10.74 -2.03
C HIS A 133 6.08 9.31 -1.54
N PHE A 134 6.12 8.34 -2.45
CA PHE A 134 6.23 6.94 -2.09
C PHE A 134 7.66 6.44 -1.89
N PHE A 135 8.63 6.96 -2.66
CA PHE A 135 10.01 6.45 -2.61
C PHE A 135 10.96 7.36 -1.85
N GLY A 136 10.64 8.66 -1.74
CA GLY A 136 11.53 9.63 -1.11
C GLY A 136 11.75 9.41 0.38
N ASP A 137 10.77 8.81 1.07
CA ASP A 137 10.82 8.43 2.48
C ASP A 137 10.35 6.98 2.67
N SER A 138 10.84 6.07 1.85
CA SER A 138 10.59 4.64 1.99
C SER A 138 11.78 3.96 2.65
N PHE A 139 11.51 3.15 3.67
CA PHE A 139 12.54 2.46 4.43
C PHE A 139 12.23 0.98 4.51
N GLU A 140 13.24 0.16 4.24
CA GLU A 140 13.20 -1.25 4.61
C GLU A 140 13.39 -1.35 6.12
N VAL A 141 12.52 -2.10 6.78
CA VAL A 141 12.54 -2.30 8.23
C VAL A 141 12.49 -3.78 8.58
N THR A 142 13.08 -4.12 9.71
CA THR A 142 13.06 -5.46 10.28
C THR A 142 12.57 -5.41 11.72
N LEU A 143 11.91 -6.48 12.17
CA LEU A 143 11.56 -6.64 13.58
C LEU A 143 12.82 -6.89 14.42
N ASP A 144 12.94 -6.18 15.53
CA ASP A 144 13.93 -6.53 16.53
C ASP A 144 13.51 -7.80 17.33
N ASN A 145 14.38 -8.29 18.21
CA ASN A 145 14.11 -9.49 19.00
C ASN A 145 12.90 -9.37 19.95
N GLN A 146 12.39 -8.15 20.15
CA GLN A 146 11.20 -7.87 20.96
C GLN A 146 9.95 -7.62 20.10
N GLY A 147 10.05 -7.79 18.78
CA GLY A 147 8.97 -7.55 17.85
C GLY A 147 8.65 -6.07 17.63
N ARG A 148 9.67 -5.21 17.71
CA ARG A 148 9.52 -3.77 17.49
C ARG A 148 10.20 -3.36 16.19
N ILE A 149 9.69 -2.26 15.62
CA ILE A 149 10.26 -1.57 14.47
C ILE A 149 10.65 -0.15 14.84
N PHE A 150 11.69 0.36 14.20
CA PHE A 150 12.04 1.78 14.29
C PHE A 150 11.28 2.56 13.22
N ILE A 151 10.63 3.65 13.62
CA ILE A 151 9.95 4.57 12.70
C ILE A 151 10.78 5.85 12.60
N PRO A 152 11.36 6.16 11.42
CA PRO A 152 12.15 7.36 11.20
C PRO A 152 11.38 8.64 11.54
N GLU A 153 12.08 9.65 12.04
CA GLU A 153 11.47 10.91 12.44
C GLU A 153 10.76 11.64 11.30
N SER A 154 11.31 11.56 10.06
CA SER A 154 10.67 12.14 8.88
C SER A 154 9.27 11.57 8.63
N LEU A 155 9.12 10.24 8.78
CA LEU A 155 7.84 9.55 8.65
C LEU A 155 6.89 9.90 9.80
N ARG A 156 7.38 9.89 11.04
CA ARG A 156 6.55 10.29 12.21
C ARG A 156 6.01 11.68 12.06
N ARG A 157 6.86 12.63 11.64
CA ARG A 157 6.47 14.02 11.38
C ARG A 157 5.42 14.13 10.28
N TYR A 158 5.58 13.35 9.19
CA TYR A 158 4.61 13.32 8.10
C TYR A 158 3.22 12.87 8.57
N ALA A 159 3.15 11.81 9.39
CA ALA A 159 1.90 11.25 9.89
C ALA A 159 1.36 11.94 11.16
N GLY A 160 2.06 12.95 11.68
CA GLY A 160 1.69 13.60 12.94
C GLY A 160 1.80 12.70 14.17
N ILE A 161 2.61 11.65 14.09
CA ILE A 161 2.79 10.68 15.18
C ILE A 161 3.85 11.23 16.14
N ASP A 162 3.44 11.55 17.36
CA ASP A 162 4.35 11.91 18.46
C ASP A 162 4.70 10.66 19.29
N LYS A 163 3.78 10.19 20.12
CA LYS A 163 3.96 9.01 20.98
C LYS A 163 2.90 7.96 20.75
N ASP A 164 1.65 8.36 20.68
CA ASP A 164 0.53 7.44 20.54
C ASP A 164 0.30 7.11 19.06
N VAL A 165 0.04 5.86 18.75
CA VAL A 165 -0.09 5.32 17.40
C VAL A 165 -1.29 4.40 17.33
N VAL A 166 -2.14 4.60 16.34
CA VAL A 166 -3.19 3.65 15.96
C VAL A 166 -2.66 2.78 14.82
N ILE A 167 -2.63 1.47 15.02
CA ILE A 167 -2.21 0.47 14.02
C ILE A 167 -3.46 -0.17 13.47
N VAL A 168 -3.69 -0.05 12.18
CA VAL A 168 -4.88 -0.58 11.51
C VAL A 168 -4.48 -1.55 10.43
N GLY A 169 -5.03 -2.75 10.46
CA GLY A 169 -4.91 -3.71 9.37
C GLY A 169 -6.02 -3.49 8.34
N VAL A 170 -5.65 -3.32 7.08
CA VAL A 170 -6.59 -3.06 5.98
C VAL A 170 -6.50 -4.13 4.88
N GLY A 171 -6.13 -5.33 5.27
CA GLY A 171 -6.07 -6.51 4.41
C GLY A 171 -4.66 -6.79 3.87
N ASP A 172 -4.16 -5.98 2.97
CA ASP A 172 -2.86 -6.17 2.30
C ASP A 172 -1.70 -5.42 2.95
N ARG A 173 -2.00 -4.51 3.89
CA ARG A 173 -1.02 -3.66 4.59
C ARG A 173 -1.48 -3.28 5.99
N LEU A 174 -0.55 -2.74 6.77
CA LEU A 174 -0.91 -1.96 7.96
C LEU A 174 -0.84 -0.48 7.64
N GLU A 175 -1.68 0.28 8.32
CA GLU A 175 -1.64 1.73 8.35
C GLU A 175 -1.31 2.17 9.78
N LEU A 176 -0.38 3.14 9.90
CA LEU A 176 -0.04 3.74 11.17
C LEU A 176 -0.51 5.19 11.15
N TRP A 177 -1.33 5.53 12.13
CA TRP A 177 -1.98 6.83 12.25
C TRP A 177 -1.64 7.51 13.57
N SER A 178 -1.65 8.84 13.60
CA SER A 178 -1.87 9.51 14.86
C SER A 178 -3.34 9.33 15.29
N PRO A 179 -3.64 9.28 16.60
CA PRO A 179 -5.02 9.15 17.07
C PRO A 179 -5.96 10.20 16.47
N GLU A 180 -5.52 11.45 16.42
CA GLU A 180 -6.30 12.58 15.91
C GLU A 180 -6.67 12.40 14.43
N LYS A 181 -5.68 11.98 13.61
CA LYS A 181 -5.92 11.74 12.17
C LYS A 181 -6.79 10.53 11.92
N TRP A 182 -6.66 9.51 12.75
CA TRP A 182 -7.54 8.34 12.68
C TRP A 182 -8.99 8.71 12.99
N ASP A 183 -9.24 9.50 14.03
CA ASP A 183 -10.57 9.95 14.40
C ASP A 183 -11.19 10.84 13.30
N GLU A 184 -10.41 11.76 12.70
CA GLU A 184 -10.84 12.56 11.55
C GLU A 184 -11.23 11.67 10.34
N GLU A 185 -10.41 10.68 9.99
CA GLU A 185 -10.68 9.78 8.86
C GLU A 185 -11.92 8.92 9.13
N MET A 186 -12.07 8.38 10.34
CA MET A 186 -13.25 7.60 10.71
C MET A 186 -14.53 8.44 10.68
N ALA A 187 -14.49 9.69 11.12
CA ALA A 187 -15.64 10.59 11.04
C ALA A 187 -16.04 10.89 9.58
N SER A 188 -15.06 10.99 8.65
CA SER A 188 -15.30 11.24 7.23
C SER A 188 -15.70 9.98 6.44
N SER A 189 -15.29 8.81 6.91
CA SER A 189 -15.43 7.54 6.17
C SER A 189 -16.87 7.09 5.99
N VAL A 190 -17.76 7.39 6.94
CA VAL A 190 -19.19 7.01 6.87
C VAL A 190 -19.86 7.59 5.63
N GLU A 191 -19.65 8.88 5.35
CA GLU A 191 -20.22 9.53 4.18
C GLU A 191 -19.56 9.05 2.88
N LYS A 192 -18.23 8.88 2.88
CA LYS A 192 -17.49 8.30 1.75
C LYS A 192 -18.02 6.89 1.42
N LEU A 193 -18.25 6.07 2.45
CA LEU A 193 -18.80 4.72 2.29
C LEU A 193 -20.21 4.74 1.69
N ARG A 194 -21.09 5.62 2.19
CA ARG A 194 -22.44 5.80 1.66
C ARG A 194 -22.40 6.10 0.16
N LEU A 195 -21.60 7.08 -0.25
CA LEU A 195 -21.46 7.47 -1.66
C LEU A 195 -20.87 6.34 -2.51
N ALA A 196 -19.89 5.58 -1.97
CA ALA A 196 -19.31 4.44 -2.68
C ALA A 196 -20.33 3.33 -2.91
N ILE A 197 -21.13 2.98 -1.90
CA ILE A 197 -22.20 1.96 -2.00
C ILE A 197 -23.27 2.40 -3.01
N GLU A 198 -23.66 3.67 -2.98
CA GLU A 198 -24.59 4.25 -3.95
C GLU A 198 -24.04 4.13 -5.38
N GLY A 199 -22.77 4.51 -5.59
CA GLY A 199 -22.10 4.43 -6.90
C GLY A 199 -21.95 3.00 -7.44
N MET A 200 -21.86 1.98 -6.56
CA MET A 200 -21.82 0.57 -6.95
C MET A 200 -23.19 -0.03 -7.31
N GLY A 201 -24.28 0.74 -7.17
CA GLY A 201 -25.64 0.25 -7.43
C GLY A 201 -26.09 -0.86 -6.45
N LEU A 202 -25.50 -0.94 -5.28
CA LEU A 202 -25.84 -1.90 -4.23
C LEU A 202 -27.03 -1.44 -3.37
N HIS A 203 -28.04 -0.85 -4.03
CA HIS A 203 -29.30 -0.54 -3.37
C HIS A 203 -30.18 -1.79 -3.30
N ARG A 204 -30.76 -2.01 -2.13
CA ARG A 204 -31.89 -2.95 -1.99
C ARG A 204 -33.18 -2.36 -2.54
#